data_3755c5b2a1945a63bd8945cf9af116a2
#
_entry.id   3755c5b2a1945a63bd8945cf9af116a2
#
_cell.length_a   1.000
_cell.length_b   1.000
_cell.length_c   1.000
_cell.angle_alpha   90.00
_cell.angle_beta   90.00
_cell.angle_gamma   90.00
#
_symmetry.space_group_name_H-M   'P 1'
#
loop_
_entity.id
_entity.type
_entity.pdbx_description
1 polymer ?
#
loop_
_entity_poly.entity_id
_entity_poly.type
_entity_poly.pdbx_seq_one_letter_code
_entity_poly.pdbx_strand_id
1 'polypeptide(L)'
;LGAEAPAFTVETLIALAVLGAACGLAGRLFVELLHGLKDRFGRWMPGAYQRIVLVGALVALFGLATGSRYNGLSEGLSAAALAGGSLYAWDWLAKLCLTAVCLAAGFQGGEVAPLFTIGACLGAVLAGPLGLPAPLGAALAYAAVFAAGTNTLASPILVGLELFGGEYFGSFFLVCVMAYACNGGHSIYPQTPLEE
;
A
#
# COMPACT_ATOMS: atom_id res chain seq x y z
N LEU A 1 -14.56 6.73 10.65
CA LEU A 1 -13.39 7.56 11.00
C LEU A 1 -13.65 8.48 12.21
N GLY A 2 -14.90 8.78 12.51
CA GLY A 2 -15.28 9.66 13.64
C GLY A 2 -14.83 11.14 13.50
N ALA A 3 -14.21 11.50 12.39
CA ALA A 3 -13.84 12.86 12.06
C ALA A 3 -14.76 13.40 10.96
N GLU A 4 -15.09 14.68 10.98
CA GLU A 4 -15.81 15.32 9.88
C GLU A 4 -14.95 15.29 8.60
N ALA A 5 -15.62 15.23 7.43
CA ALA A 5 -14.93 15.33 6.15
C ALA A 5 -14.17 16.66 6.08
N PRO A 6 -12.90 16.67 5.65
CA PRO A 6 -12.11 17.89 5.65
C PRO A 6 -12.69 18.92 4.68
N ALA A 7 -12.72 20.17 5.11
CA ALA A 7 -13.11 21.28 4.22
C ALA A 7 -12.07 21.38 3.09
N PHE A 8 -12.52 21.59 1.85
CA PHE A 8 -11.66 21.72 0.67
C PHE A 8 -11.03 23.12 0.60
N THR A 9 -10.13 23.40 1.56
CA THR A 9 -9.26 24.58 1.50
C THR A 9 -8.08 24.31 0.55
N VAL A 10 -7.40 25.35 0.12
CA VAL A 10 -6.20 25.20 -0.74
C VAL A 10 -5.13 24.35 -0.04
N GLU A 11 -4.95 24.53 1.26
CA GLU A 11 -4.00 23.76 2.08
C GLU A 11 -4.38 22.26 2.10
N THR A 12 -5.65 21.96 2.33
CA THR A 12 -6.15 20.58 2.31
C THR A 12 -5.99 19.93 0.94
N LEU A 13 -6.29 20.66 -0.14
CA LEU A 13 -6.12 20.15 -1.50
C LEU A 13 -4.66 19.80 -1.81
N ILE A 14 -3.72 20.67 -1.40
CA ILE A 14 -2.28 20.40 -1.53
C ILE A 14 -1.87 19.18 -0.70
N ALA A 15 -2.32 19.09 0.56
CA ALA A 15 -2.02 17.96 1.42
C ALA A 15 -2.52 16.62 0.82
N LEU A 16 -3.75 16.58 0.33
CA LEU A 16 -4.33 15.41 -0.34
C LEU A 16 -3.58 15.06 -1.63
N ALA A 17 -3.19 16.04 -2.43
CA ALA A 17 -2.44 15.82 -3.66
C ALA A 17 -1.04 15.24 -3.36
N VAL A 18 -0.34 15.77 -2.35
CA VAL A 18 0.97 15.27 -1.91
C VAL A 18 0.85 13.85 -1.35
N LEU A 19 -0.17 13.58 -0.52
CA LEU A 19 -0.46 12.25 -0.01
C LEU A 19 -0.70 11.25 -1.16
N GLY A 20 -1.52 11.64 -2.15
CA GLY A 20 -1.80 10.82 -3.32
C GLY A 20 -0.54 10.53 -4.14
N ALA A 21 0.29 11.54 -4.38
CA ALA A 21 1.56 11.37 -5.09
C ALA A 21 2.51 10.41 -4.35
N ALA A 22 2.62 10.54 -3.02
CA ALA A 22 3.42 9.62 -2.21
C ALA A 22 2.89 8.18 -2.28
N CYS A 23 1.56 8.00 -2.24
CA CYS A 23 0.92 6.69 -2.42
C CYS A 23 1.18 6.11 -3.82
N GLY A 24 1.14 6.95 -4.86
CA GLY A 24 1.46 6.57 -6.23
C GLY A 24 2.89 6.05 -6.36
N LEU A 25 3.84 6.77 -5.79
CA LEU A 25 5.25 6.35 -5.77
C LEU A 25 5.48 5.07 -4.96
N ALA A 26 4.79 4.90 -3.83
CA ALA A 26 4.87 3.68 -3.03
C ALA A 26 4.28 2.46 -3.79
N GLY A 27 3.15 2.62 -4.47
CA GLY A 27 2.57 1.59 -5.32
C GLY A 27 3.49 1.20 -6.48
N ARG A 28 4.07 2.19 -7.16
CA ARG A 28 5.07 1.98 -8.20
C ARG A 28 6.30 1.24 -7.68
N LEU A 29 6.86 1.68 -6.53
CA LEU A 29 7.99 1.02 -5.88
C LEU A 29 7.70 -0.44 -5.59
N PHE A 30 6.49 -0.75 -5.09
CA PHE A 30 6.06 -2.12 -4.84
C PHE A 30 6.08 -2.96 -6.12
N VAL A 31 5.50 -2.46 -7.21
CA VAL A 31 5.43 -3.16 -8.51
C VAL A 31 6.81 -3.39 -9.08
N GLU A 32 7.66 -2.36 -9.13
CA GLU A 32 9.04 -2.46 -9.63
C GLU A 32 9.88 -3.45 -8.80
N LEU A 33 9.75 -3.38 -7.46
CA LEU A 33 10.45 -4.30 -6.57
C LEU A 33 9.99 -5.74 -6.76
N LEU A 34 8.68 -5.97 -6.87
CA LEU A 34 8.08 -7.29 -7.08
C LEU A 34 8.58 -7.92 -8.38
N HIS A 35 8.50 -7.20 -9.50
CA HIS A 35 8.92 -7.69 -10.80
C HIS A 35 10.44 -7.90 -10.84
N GLY A 36 11.23 -6.94 -10.35
CA GLY A 36 12.67 -7.06 -10.30
C GLY A 36 13.16 -8.23 -9.43
N LEU A 37 12.47 -8.52 -8.32
CA LEU A 37 12.76 -9.69 -7.48
C LEU A 37 12.34 -10.99 -8.15
N LYS A 38 11.19 -11.06 -8.83
CA LYS A 38 10.75 -12.23 -9.60
C LYS A 38 11.81 -12.61 -10.63
N ASP A 39 12.33 -11.65 -11.38
CA ASP A 39 13.36 -11.87 -12.40
C ASP A 39 14.70 -12.33 -11.79
N ARG A 40 15.10 -11.72 -10.67
CA ARG A 40 16.35 -12.11 -9.98
C ARG A 40 16.24 -13.51 -9.38
N PHE A 41 15.14 -13.82 -8.71
CA PHE A 41 14.92 -15.13 -8.12
C PHE A 41 14.81 -16.22 -9.19
N GLY A 42 14.20 -15.92 -10.34
CA GLY A 42 14.17 -16.85 -11.48
C GLY A 42 15.56 -17.20 -12.02
N ARG A 43 16.49 -16.23 -12.00
CA ARG A 43 17.88 -16.43 -12.47
C ARG A 43 18.79 -17.09 -11.44
N TRP A 44 18.68 -16.70 -10.16
CA TRP A 44 19.60 -17.16 -9.11
C TRP A 44 19.16 -18.47 -8.45
N MET A 45 17.86 -18.69 -8.37
CA MET A 45 17.24 -19.84 -7.72
C MET A 45 16.12 -20.41 -8.60
N PRO A 46 16.46 -21.13 -9.69
CA PRO A 46 15.46 -21.68 -10.61
C PRO A 46 14.58 -22.76 -9.95
N GLY A 47 15.07 -23.43 -8.91
CA GLY A 47 14.31 -24.42 -8.14
C GLY A 47 13.27 -23.78 -7.24
N ALA A 48 11.97 -23.94 -7.55
CA ALA A 48 10.88 -23.35 -6.77
C ALA A 48 10.90 -23.75 -5.29
N TYR A 49 11.17 -25.02 -5.01
CA TYR A 49 11.25 -25.54 -3.62
C TYR A 49 12.39 -24.90 -2.83
N GLN A 50 13.58 -24.82 -3.42
CA GLN A 50 14.75 -24.20 -2.76
C GLN A 50 14.47 -22.73 -2.43
N ARG A 51 13.86 -22.00 -3.37
CA ARG A 51 13.50 -20.60 -3.21
C ARG A 51 12.49 -20.39 -2.08
N ILE A 52 11.42 -21.20 -2.05
CA ILE A 52 10.38 -21.11 -1.02
C ILE A 52 10.95 -21.46 0.36
N VAL A 53 11.76 -22.53 0.48
CA VAL A 53 12.34 -22.92 1.76
C VAL A 53 13.29 -21.84 2.29
N LEU A 54 14.19 -21.33 1.45
CA LEU A 54 15.18 -20.32 1.87
C LEU A 54 14.51 -19.00 2.26
N VAL A 55 13.61 -18.50 1.40
CA VAL A 55 12.90 -17.24 1.68
C VAL A 55 11.95 -17.43 2.86
N GLY A 56 11.27 -18.59 2.98
CA GLY A 56 10.42 -18.89 4.12
C GLY A 56 11.18 -18.90 5.44
N ALA A 57 12.38 -19.48 5.47
CA ALA A 57 13.24 -19.44 6.65
C ALA A 57 13.65 -18.01 7.03
N LEU A 58 14.03 -17.18 6.04
CA LEU A 58 14.37 -15.78 6.28
C LEU A 58 13.17 -14.98 6.80
N VAL A 59 11.99 -15.17 6.22
CA VAL A 59 10.75 -14.54 6.67
C VAL A 59 10.38 -14.98 8.09
N ALA A 60 10.54 -16.26 8.42
CA ALA A 60 10.29 -16.77 9.75
C ALA A 60 11.25 -16.16 10.79
N LEU A 61 12.55 -16.07 10.48
CA LEU A 61 13.55 -15.43 11.34
C LEU A 61 13.25 -13.94 11.53
N PHE A 62 12.89 -13.24 10.45
CA PHE A 62 12.46 -11.83 10.53
C PHE A 62 11.20 -11.68 11.38
N GLY A 63 10.23 -12.58 11.23
CA GLY A 63 9.02 -12.60 12.03
C GLY A 63 9.32 -12.80 13.53
N LEU A 64 10.21 -13.73 13.87
CA LEU A 64 10.66 -13.93 15.26
C LEU A 64 11.34 -12.66 15.81
N ALA A 65 12.21 -12.03 15.05
CA ALA A 65 12.93 -10.81 15.46
C ALA A 65 12.00 -9.60 15.64
N THR A 66 10.90 -9.53 14.88
CA THR A 66 9.95 -8.41 14.92
C THR A 66 8.66 -8.70 15.70
N GLY A 67 8.62 -9.84 16.42
CA GLY A 67 7.42 -10.26 17.14
C GLY A 67 6.21 -10.50 16.21
N SER A 68 6.47 -10.99 15.00
CA SER A 68 5.45 -11.28 13.96
C SER A 68 4.61 -10.07 13.49
N ARG A 69 5.06 -8.85 13.78
CA ARG A 69 4.36 -7.59 13.46
C ARG A 69 3.97 -7.47 11.99
N TYR A 70 4.81 -7.98 11.08
CA TYR A 70 4.62 -7.85 9.63
C TYR A 70 4.12 -9.12 8.96
N ASN A 71 3.85 -10.19 9.72
CA ASN A 71 3.46 -11.48 9.18
C ASN A 71 1.99 -11.47 8.71
N GLY A 72 1.69 -12.31 7.71
CA GLY A 72 0.33 -12.46 7.18
C GLY A 72 -0.26 -11.15 6.67
N LEU A 73 -1.53 -10.89 6.95
CA LEU A 73 -2.23 -9.66 6.56
C LEU A 73 -1.80 -8.43 7.39
N SER A 74 -1.19 -8.64 8.56
CA SER A 74 -0.81 -7.57 9.51
C SER A 74 -2.01 -6.71 9.92
N GLU A 75 -3.15 -7.33 10.22
CA GLU A 75 -4.40 -6.65 10.61
C GLU A 75 -4.21 -5.73 11.82
N GLY A 76 -3.39 -6.15 12.80
CA GLY A 76 -3.05 -5.30 13.95
C GLY A 76 -2.33 -4.02 13.56
N LEU A 77 -1.51 -4.07 12.48
CA LEU A 77 -0.78 -2.91 11.99
C LEU A 77 -1.70 -1.92 11.26
N SER A 78 -2.58 -2.43 10.40
CA SER A 78 -3.58 -1.60 9.69
C SER A 78 -4.62 -1.02 10.66
N ALA A 79 -5.07 -1.81 11.64
CA ALA A 79 -5.97 -1.34 12.68
C ALA A 79 -5.34 -0.25 13.55
N ALA A 80 -4.07 -0.39 13.95
CA ALA A 80 -3.34 0.64 14.67
C ALA A 80 -3.21 1.93 13.85
N ALA A 81 -2.92 1.84 12.54
CA ALA A 81 -2.85 2.98 11.63
C ALA A 81 -4.19 3.73 11.56
N LEU A 82 -5.29 3.00 11.39
CA LEU A 82 -6.63 3.55 11.26
C LEU A 82 -7.17 4.12 12.59
N ALA A 83 -6.71 3.59 13.72
CA ALA A 83 -7.06 4.10 15.06
C ALA A 83 -6.17 5.28 15.51
N GLY A 84 -5.18 5.71 14.73
CA GLY A 84 -4.21 6.72 15.14
C GLY A 84 -3.24 6.24 16.22
N GLY A 85 -3.03 4.93 16.32
CA GLY A 85 -2.09 4.31 17.25
C GLY A 85 -0.63 4.52 16.86
N SER A 86 0.28 4.02 17.72
CA SER A 86 1.72 4.18 17.50
C SER A 86 2.23 3.29 16.37
N LEU A 87 2.89 3.91 15.40
CA LEU A 87 3.55 3.27 14.28
C LEU A 87 5.01 3.70 14.21
N TYR A 88 5.86 2.82 13.70
CA TYR A 88 7.20 3.23 13.29
C TYR A 88 7.15 3.84 11.89
N ALA A 89 7.95 4.85 11.64
CA ALA A 89 7.99 5.54 10.35
C ALA A 89 8.32 4.60 9.16
N TRP A 90 8.95 3.48 9.42
CA TRP A 90 9.34 2.46 8.42
C TRP A 90 8.36 1.27 8.29
N ASP A 91 7.27 1.21 9.09
CA ASP A 91 6.34 0.07 9.08
C ASP A 91 5.80 -0.22 7.67
N TRP A 92 5.43 0.81 6.93
CA TRP A 92 4.95 0.69 5.56
C TRP A 92 6.01 0.09 4.62
N LEU A 93 7.27 0.51 4.75
CA LEU A 93 8.37 0.04 3.90
C LEU A 93 8.76 -1.40 4.24
N ALA A 94 8.82 -1.74 5.53
CA ALA A 94 9.08 -3.11 5.98
C ALA A 94 8.02 -4.07 5.46
N LYS A 95 6.74 -3.68 5.55
CA LYS A 95 5.63 -4.48 5.01
C LYS A 95 5.71 -4.61 3.49
N LEU A 96 6.01 -3.53 2.78
CA LEU A 96 6.19 -3.51 1.32
C LEU A 96 7.29 -4.48 0.89
N CYS A 97 8.47 -4.37 1.48
CA CYS A 97 9.61 -5.23 1.15
C CYS A 97 9.32 -6.70 1.45
N LEU A 98 8.77 -7.00 2.63
CA LEU A 98 8.46 -8.38 3.01
C LEU A 98 7.44 -9.01 2.06
N THR A 99 6.39 -8.27 1.71
CA THR A 99 5.37 -8.73 0.77
C THR A 99 5.95 -8.99 -0.61
N ALA A 100 6.73 -8.04 -1.15
CA ALA A 100 7.37 -8.19 -2.46
C ALA A 100 8.31 -9.41 -2.51
N VAL A 101 9.10 -9.64 -1.45
CA VAL A 101 9.99 -10.80 -1.34
C VAL A 101 9.21 -12.11 -1.29
N CYS A 102 8.15 -12.19 -0.49
CA CYS A 102 7.30 -13.38 -0.40
C CYS A 102 6.66 -13.72 -1.76
N LEU A 103 6.01 -12.75 -2.39
CA LEU A 103 5.35 -12.95 -3.69
C LEU A 103 6.34 -13.30 -4.80
N ALA A 104 7.51 -12.64 -4.83
CA ALA A 104 8.57 -12.94 -5.78
C ALA A 104 9.16 -14.34 -5.59
N ALA A 105 9.21 -14.84 -4.37
CA ALA A 105 9.66 -16.20 -4.05
C ALA A 105 8.68 -17.29 -4.52
N GLY A 106 7.42 -16.92 -4.82
CA GLY A 106 6.40 -17.84 -5.28
C GLY A 106 5.43 -18.29 -4.18
N PHE A 107 5.41 -17.61 -3.03
CA PHE A 107 4.34 -17.82 -2.06
C PHE A 107 3.02 -17.37 -2.68
N GLN A 108 2.05 -18.26 -2.68
CA GLN A 108 0.71 -17.92 -3.12
C GLN A 108 -0.04 -17.19 -2.01
N GLY A 109 -0.50 -15.97 -2.30
CA GLY A 109 -1.23 -15.14 -1.35
C GLY A 109 -1.93 -13.97 -2.06
N GLY A 110 -2.83 -13.30 -1.35
CA GLY A 110 -3.49 -12.09 -1.85
C GLY A 110 -2.50 -10.91 -1.91
N GLU A 111 -2.42 -10.26 -3.05
CA GLU A 111 -1.56 -9.08 -3.26
C GLU A 111 -2.23 -7.80 -2.77
N VAL A 112 -3.55 -7.78 -2.76
CA VAL A 112 -4.37 -6.58 -2.45
C VAL A 112 -4.35 -6.23 -0.96
N ALA A 113 -4.58 -7.20 -0.08
CA ALA A 113 -4.64 -6.95 1.36
C ALA A 113 -3.35 -6.35 1.94
N PRO A 114 -2.14 -6.79 1.55
CA PRO A 114 -0.91 -6.10 1.91
C PRO A 114 -0.83 -4.65 1.42
N LEU A 115 -1.34 -4.33 0.23
CA LEU A 115 -1.36 -2.95 -0.29
C LEU A 115 -2.19 -2.03 0.59
N PHE A 116 -3.30 -2.51 1.10
CA PHE A 116 -4.11 -1.79 2.07
C PHE A 116 -3.33 -1.46 3.35
N THR A 117 -2.63 -2.45 3.92
CA THR A 117 -1.82 -2.25 5.12
C THR A 117 -0.65 -1.29 4.87
N ILE A 118 0.05 -1.43 3.73
CA ILE A 118 1.12 -0.52 3.32
C ILE A 118 0.59 0.91 3.23
N GLY A 119 -0.55 1.09 2.57
CA GLY A 119 -1.21 2.38 2.43
C GLY A 119 -1.60 2.98 3.77
N ALA A 120 -2.30 2.22 4.62
CA ALA A 120 -2.69 2.71 5.94
C ALA A 120 -1.51 3.20 6.77
N CYS A 121 -0.42 2.43 6.81
CA CYS A 121 0.78 2.81 7.55
C CYS A 121 1.46 4.06 6.95
N LEU A 122 1.60 4.12 5.62
CA LEU A 122 2.18 5.27 4.94
C LEU A 122 1.36 6.54 5.20
N GLY A 123 0.03 6.43 5.07
CA GLY A 123 -0.88 7.55 5.28
C GLY A 123 -0.88 8.06 6.70
N ALA A 124 -0.87 7.17 7.70
CA ALA A 124 -0.78 7.56 9.11
C ALA A 124 0.54 8.31 9.41
N VAL A 125 1.66 7.86 8.84
CA VAL A 125 2.98 8.50 9.02
C VAL A 125 3.02 9.87 8.34
N LEU A 126 2.47 10.02 7.14
CA LEU A 126 2.47 11.27 6.40
C LEU A 126 1.41 12.28 6.87
N ALA A 127 0.40 11.83 7.58
CA ALA A 127 -0.70 12.69 8.02
C ALA A 127 -0.23 13.87 8.89
N GLY A 128 0.65 13.61 9.87
CA GLY A 128 1.16 14.66 10.77
C GLY A 128 1.83 15.83 10.02
N PRO A 129 2.86 15.57 9.20
CA PRO A 129 3.51 16.61 8.38
C PRO A 129 2.55 17.33 7.41
N LEU A 130 1.47 16.68 6.98
CA LEU A 130 0.47 17.24 6.06
C LEU A 130 -0.67 17.98 6.78
N GLY A 131 -0.65 18.04 8.12
CA GLY A 131 -1.72 18.68 8.89
C GLY A 131 -3.05 17.92 8.83
N LEU A 132 -3.03 16.62 8.52
CA LEU A 132 -4.20 15.76 8.46
C LEU A 132 -4.31 14.91 9.75
N PRO A 133 -5.53 14.56 10.19
CA PRO A 133 -5.70 13.55 11.23
C PRO A 133 -5.11 12.20 10.79
N ALA A 134 -4.34 11.53 11.64
CA ALA A 134 -3.69 10.26 11.30
C ALA A 134 -4.68 9.18 10.81
N PRO A 135 -5.87 8.99 11.43
CA PRO A 135 -6.86 8.05 10.92
C PRO A 135 -7.37 8.38 9.51
N LEU A 136 -7.52 9.67 9.20
CA LEU A 136 -7.95 10.11 7.87
C LEU A 136 -6.86 9.85 6.83
N GLY A 137 -5.62 10.24 7.12
CA GLY A 137 -4.48 9.96 6.25
C GLY A 137 -4.32 8.46 5.98
N ALA A 138 -4.45 7.63 7.03
CA ALA A 138 -4.42 6.18 6.91
C ALA A 138 -5.52 5.63 6.00
N ALA A 139 -6.77 6.08 6.17
CA ALA A 139 -7.91 5.63 5.38
C ALA A 139 -7.78 6.02 3.90
N LEU A 140 -7.37 7.25 3.62
CA LEU A 140 -7.19 7.73 2.25
C LEU A 140 -6.06 6.98 1.54
N ALA A 141 -4.92 6.81 2.20
CA ALA A 141 -3.79 6.10 1.64
C ALA A 141 -4.02 4.58 1.52
N TYR A 142 -4.88 3.98 2.39
CA TYR A 142 -5.35 2.60 2.27
C TYR A 142 -5.88 2.31 0.86
N ALA A 143 -6.76 3.16 0.35
CA ALA A 143 -7.32 3.02 -0.99
C ALA A 143 -6.33 3.48 -2.08
N ALA A 144 -5.56 4.53 -1.85
CA ALA A 144 -4.69 5.14 -2.85
C ALA A 144 -3.48 4.26 -3.23
N VAL A 145 -2.85 3.56 -2.27
CA VAL A 145 -1.77 2.61 -2.58
C VAL A 145 -2.31 1.39 -3.33
N PHE A 146 -3.53 0.96 -3.03
CA PHE A 146 -4.21 -0.07 -3.81
C PHE A 146 -4.48 0.42 -5.25
N ALA A 147 -4.96 1.65 -5.43
CA ALA A 147 -5.16 2.24 -6.75
C ALA A 147 -3.87 2.24 -7.58
N ALA A 148 -2.77 2.67 -6.98
CA ALA A 148 -1.47 2.71 -7.63
C ALA A 148 -0.92 1.30 -7.92
N GLY A 149 -0.93 0.39 -6.95
CA GLY A 149 -0.38 -0.95 -7.11
C GLY A 149 -1.09 -1.79 -8.19
N THR A 150 -2.40 -1.60 -8.35
CA THR A 150 -3.22 -2.33 -9.32
C THR A 150 -3.44 -1.56 -10.62
N ASN A 151 -3.04 -0.29 -10.69
CA ASN A 151 -3.33 0.62 -11.79
C ASN A 151 -4.83 0.69 -12.12
N THR A 152 -5.66 0.81 -11.07
CA THR A 152 -7.11 0.93 -11.18
C THR A 152 -7.59 2.15 -10.41
N LEU A 153 -8.67 2.78 -10.85
CA LEU A 153 -9.17 4.01 -10.24
C LEU A 153 -10.52 3.82 -9.53
N ALA A 154 -11.50 3.24 -10.22
CA ALA A 154 -12.87 3.18 -9.71
C ALA A 154 -13.01 2.27 -8.49
N SER A 155 -12.44 1.06 -8.55
CA SER A 155 -12.56 0.05 -7.50
C SER A 155 -11.98 0.53 -6.15
N PRO A 156 -10.78 1.11 -6.07
CA PRO A 156 -10.24 1.64 -4.82
C PRO A 156 -11.08 2.76 -4.20
N ILE A 157 -11.61 3.66 -5.04
CA ILE A 157 -12.50 4.72 -4.55
C ILE A 157 -13.75 4.12 -3.92
N LEU A 158 -14.41 3.18 -4.60
CA LEU A 158 -15.62 2.51 -4.10
C LEU A 158 -15.35 1.75 -2.79
N VAL A 159 -14.23 1.03 -2.70
CA VAL A 159 -13.81 0.34 -1.46
C VAL A 159 -13.60 1.35 -0.33
N GLY A 160 -12.94 2.48 -0.61
CA GLY A 160 -12.75 3.54 0.37
C GLY A 160 -14.07 4.10 0.90
N LEU A 161 -15.04 4.34 0.00
CA LEU A 161 -16.36 4.86 0.38
C LEU A 161 -17.19 3.86 1.19
N GLU A 162 -17.12 2.58 0.81
CA GLU A 162 -17.85 1.52 1.52
C GLU A 162 -17.32 1.31 2.94
N LEU A 163 -16.00 1.37 3.11
CA LEU A 163 -15.37 1.11 4.41
C LEU A 163 -15.37 2.33 5.34
N PHE A 164 -15.24 3.54 4.80
CA PHE A 164 -14.97 4.73 5.61
C PHE A 164 -16.04 5.81 5.54
N GLY A 165 -16.96 5.71 4.59
CA GLY A 165 -18.12 6.61 4.46
C GLY A 165 -18.13 7.44 3.17
N GLY A 166 -19.33 7.67 2.65
CA GLY A 166 -19.56 8.39 1.40
C GLY A 166 -19.25 9.90 1.47
N GLU A 167 -19.24 10.47 2.67
CA GLU A 167 -18.91 11.87 2.93
C GLU A 167 -17.46 12.22 2.55
N TYR A 168 -16.56 11.22 2.48
CA TYR A 168 -15.16 11.40 2.08
C TYR A 168 -14.93 11.26 0.57
N PHE A 169 -15.98 11.19 -0.26
CA PHE A 169 -15.87 10.95 -1.71
C PHE A 169 -14.83 11.85 -2.38
N GLY A 170 -14.92 13.17 -2.18
CA GLY A 170 -13.99 14.13 -2.81
C GLY A 170 -12.53 13.89 -2.42
N SER A 171 -12.29 13.53 -1.16
CA SER A 171 -10.93 13.22 -0.66
C SER A 171 -10.39 11.92 -1.25
N PHE A 172 -11.20 10.84 -1.27
CA PHE A 172 -10.79 9.57 -1.91
C PHE A 172 -10.56 9.74 -3.40
N PHE A 173 -11.45 10.46 -4.08
CA PHE A 173 -11.31 10.73 -5.51
C PHE A 173 -9.98 11.43 -5.81
N LEU A 174 -9.69 12.54 -5.13
CA LEU A 174 -8.47 13.32 -5.36
C LEU A 174 -7.21 12.50 -5.07
N VAL A 175 -7.15 11.82 -3.91
CA VAL A 175 -5.96 11.06 -3.51
C VAL A 175 -5.73 9.86 -4.44
N CYS A 176 -6.78 9.13 -4.83
CA CYS A 176 -6.66 8.01 -5.75
C CYS A 176 -6.30 8.45 -7.18
N VAL A 177 -6.85 9.56 -7.67
CA VAL A 177 -6.47 10.12 -8.99
C VAL A 177 -5.01 10.52 -9.01
N MET A 178 -4.53 11.22 -7.97
CA MET A 178 -3.12 11.58 -7.87
C MET A 178 -2.20 10.35 -7.77
N ALA A 179 -2.60 9.35 -7.00
CA ALA A 179 -1.84 8.10 -6.87
C ALA A 179 -1.78 7.35 -8.21
N TYR A 180 -2.90 7.25 -8.91
CA TYR A 180 -2.97 6.64 -10.23
C TYR A 180 -2.09 7.37 -11.26
N ALA A 181 -2.13 8.70 -11.28
CA ALA A 181 -1.33 9.51 -12.19
C ALA A 181 0.18 9.39 -11.91
N CYS A 182 0.59 9.38 -10.63
CA CYS A 182 2.00 9.29 -10.23
C CYS A 182 2.58 7.87 -10.33
N ASN A 183 1.73 6.85 -10.45
CA ASN A 183 2.17 5.47 -10.63
C ASN A 183 2.83 5.22 -12.01
N GLY A 184 2.49 6.01 -13.04
CA GLY A 184 3.08 5.90 -14.37
C GLY A 184 2.69 4.62 -15.13
N GLY A 185 1.51 4.08 -14.88
CA GLY A 185 0.97 2.91 -15.59
C GLY A 185 1.53 1.56 -15.12
N HIS A 186 2.24 1.51 -14.00
CA HIS A 186 2.76 0.27 -13.43
C HIS A 186 1.62 -0.52 -12.75
N SER A 187 1.63 -1.86 -12.90
CA SER A 187 0.61 -2.74 -12.28
C SER A 187 1.21 -4.05 -11.83
N ILE A 188 0.69 -4.58 -10.71
CA ILE A 188 0.99 -5.95 -10.27
C ILE A 188 0.39 -7.00 -11.23
N TYR A 189 -0.66 -6.63 -11.96
CA TYR A 189 -1.32 -7.48 -12.95
C TYR A 189 -0.82 -7.19 -14.37
N PRO A 190 -0.72 -8.21 -15.23
CA PRO A 190 -0.46 -7.97 -16.63
C PRO A 190 -1.61 -7.17 -17.24
N GLN A 191 -1.29 -5.99 -17.76
CA GLN A 191 -2.26 -5.13 -18.46
C GLN A 191 -1.84 -5.08 -19.93
N THR A 192 -2.73 -5.51 -20.82
CA THR A 192 -2.57 -5.28 -22.26
C THR A 192 -3.14 -3.89 -22.59
N PRO A 193 -2.36 -3.01 -23.25
CA PRO A 193 -2.92 -1.79 -23.79
C PRO A 193 -4.10 -2.14 -24.73
N LEU A 194 -5.19 -1.38 -24.64
CA LEU A 194 -6.21 -1.44 -25.68
C LEU A 194 -5.54 -0.91 -26.96
N GLU A 195 -5.34 -1.77 -27.95
CA GLU A 195 -4.96 -1.35 -29.28
C GLU A 195 -6.09 -0.48 -29.83
N GLU A 196 -5.79 0.78 -30.15
CA GLU A 196 -6.67 1.70 -30.84
C GLU A 196 -6.85 1.31 -32.31
#